data_c1e4efd75bac7cdeb5d6aeaeeff877c8
#
_entry.id   c1e4efd75bac7cdeb5d6aeaeeff877c8
#
_cell.length_a   1.000
_cell.length_b   1.000
_cell.length_c   1.000
_cell.angle_alpha   90.00
_cell.angle_beta   90.00
_cell.angle_gamma   90.00
#
_symmetry.space_group_name_H-M   'P 1'
#
loop_
_entity.id
_entity.type
_entity.pdbx_description
1 polymer ?
#
loop_
_entity_poly.entity_id
_entity_poly.type
_entity_poly.pdbx_seq_one_letter_code
_entity_poly.pdbx_strand_id
1 'polypeptide(L)'
;MGDMELCVKHEVPIIITSLRPPEEIVTAAHSYGGLVYHDVISVRHAKKAAEQGVDGLILVCAGAGGHAGTLSPFALVREVREFFDGTIILSGSISSGSAVASSLALGADLAYLGTRFIATEEANADQGYKDMLIDSVADDIIYSSLFTGVHGNYLKGSVENAGLDPNNLPEADKSSMNFGSGGNTDAKAWKDIWGSGQGIGSIKDSPSVQTLVDQLTSEFKEAVEDLKQKSTY
;
A
#
# COMPACT_ATOMS: atom_id res chain seq x y z
N MET A 1 22.97 -4.68 -7.69
CA MET A 1 22.65 -5.47 -8.91
C MET A 1 22.26 -6.91 -8.58
N GLY A 2 22.71 -7.52 -7.48
CA GLY A 2 22.47 -8.93 -7.16
C GLY A 2 21.02 -9.41 -7.21
N ASP A 3 20.06 -8.64 -6.67
CA ASP A 3 18.65 -9.06 -6.66
C ASP A 3 18.06 -9.07 -8.07
N MET A 4 18.38 -8.09 -8.91
CA MET A 4 17.88 -8.04 -10.27
C MET A 4 18.47 -9.15 -11.17
N GLU A 5 19.72 -9.53 -10.95
CA GLU A 5 20.34 -10.69 -11.63
C GLU A 5 19.63 -11.99 -11.30
N LEU A 6 19.18 -12.15 -10.05
CA LEU A 6 18.35 -13.30 -9.63
C LEU A 6 16.96 -13.26 -10.29
N CYS A 7 16.31 -12.09 -10.35
CA CYS A 7 15.03 -11.95 -11.02
C CYS A 7 15.11 -12.34 -12.50
N VAL A 8 16.15 -11.89 -13.21
CA VAL A 8 16.39 -12.24 -14.61
C VAL A 8 16.67 -13.74 -14.74
N LYS A 9 17.57 -14.29 -13.90
CA LYS A 9 17.91 -15.72 -13.92
C LYS A 9 16.69 -16.63 -13.72
N HIS A 10 15.74 -16.23 -12.90
CA HIS A 10 14.56 -17.01 -12.59
C HIS A 10 13.32 -16.55 -13.37
N GLU A 11 13.47 -15.62 -14.31
CA GLU A 11 12.38 -15.08 -15.15
C GLU A 11 11.17 -14.69 -14.31
N VAL A 12 11.40 -13.90 -13.23
CA VAL A 12 10.35 -13.49 -12.30
C VAL A 12 9.27 -12.72 -13.08
N PRO A 13 8.02 -13.20 -13.13
CA PRO A 13 7.03 -12.69 -14.07
C PRO A 13 6.58 -11.26 -13.78
N ILE A 14 6.59 -10.83 -12.52
CA ILE A 14 6.17 -9.48 -12.10
C ILE A 14 7.18 -8.93 -11.10
N ILE A 15 7.67 -7.73 -11.36
CA ILE A 15 8.55 -6.99 -10.46
C ILE A 15 7.85 -5.70 -10.04
N ILE A 16 7.79 -5.45 -8.73
CA ILE A 16 7.28 -4.21 -8.16
C ILE A 16 8.47 -3.34 -7.75
N THR A 17 8.47 -2.08 -8.20
CA THR A 17 9.51 -1.10 -7.90
C THR A 17 8.91 0.12 -7.19
N SER A 18 9.72 0.80 -6.39
CA SER A 18 9.30 1.98 -5.62
C SER A 18 10.44 2.98 -5.45
N LEU A 19 10.11 4.25 -5.24
CA LEU A 19 10.98 5.36 -4.82
C LEU A 19 12.04 5.81 -5.84
N ARG A 20 12.67 4.91 -6.58
CA ARG A 20 13.70 5.21 -7.58
C ARG A 20 13.19 5.01 -8.99
N PRO A 21 13.74 5.73 -9.99
CA PRO A 21 13.39 5.51 -11.39
C PRO A 21 13.53 4.04 -11.79
N PRO A 22 12.51 3.41 -12.43
CA PRO A 22 12.51 1.97 -12.74
C PRO A 22 13.17 1.60 -14.09
N GLU A 23 13.71 2.53 -14.87
CA GLU A 23 14.16 2.33 -16.26
C GLU A 23 15.10 1.12 -16.45
N GLU A 24 16.12 0.97 -15.57
CA GLU A 24 17.05 -0.17 -15.64
C GLU A 24 16.34 -1.50 -15.33
N ILE A 25 15.38 -1.48 -14.38
CA ILE A 25 14.60 -2.65 -14.00
C ILE A 25 13.65 -3.05 -15.14
N VAL A 26 12.99 -2.05 -15.76
CA VAL A 26 12.12 -2.27 -16.92
C VAL A 26 12.89 -2.94 -18.05
N THR A 27 14.05 -2.38 -18.41
CA THR A 27 14.91 -2.95 -19.45
C THR A 27 15.29 -4.41 -19.15
N ALA A 28 15.67 -4.70 -17.91
CA ALA A 28 16.08 -6.05 -17.50
C ALA A 28 14.88 -7.02 -17.47
N ALA A 29 13.72 -6.62 -16.94
CA ALA A 29 12.54 -7.47 -16.89
C ALA A 29 11.99 -7.75 -18.28
N HIS A 30 11.88 -6.75 -19.13
CA HIS A 30 11.40 -6.91 -20.51
C HIS A 30 12.30 -7.81 -21.35
N SER A 31 13.59 -7.98 -21.02
CA SER A 31 14.50 -8.88 -21.75
C SER A 31 14.06 -10.35 -21.76
N TYR A 32 13.23 -10.77 -20.79
CA TYR A 32 12.66 -12.13 -20.70
C TYR A 32 11.12 -12.14 -20.70
N GLY A 33 10.46 -10.99 -20.93
CA GLY A 33 9.00 -10.89 -20.98
C GLY A 33 8.33 -10.69 -19.60
N GLY A 34 9.10 -10.33 -18.56
CA GLY A 34 8.57 -9.95 -17.25
C GLY A 34 7.90 -8.57 -17.27
N LEU A 35 6.96 -8.33 -16.35
CA LEU A 35 6.25 -7.08 -16.20
C LEU A 35 6.80 -6.26 -15.03
N VAL A 36 6.79 -4.94 -15.16
CA VAL A 36 7.20 -4.02 -14.08
C VAL A 36 6.06 -3.13 -13.67
N TYR A 37 5.69 -3.17 -12.39
CA TYR A 37 4.75 -2.27 -11.77
C TYR A 37 5.48 -1.30 -10.85
N HIS A 38 5.07 -0.03 -10.85
CA HIS A 38 5.77 1.01 -10.09
C HIS A 38 4.84 1.77 -9.15
N ASP A 39 5.26 1.88 -7.88
CA ASP A 39 4.56 2.66 -6.86
C ASP A 39 4.66 4.15 -7.14
N VAL A 40 3.52 4.83 -7.19
CA VAL A 40 3.43 6.28 -7.39
C VAL A 40 2.42 6.92 -6.44
N ILE A 41 2.69 8.15 -6.02
CA ILE A 41 1.85 8.91 -5.09
C ILE A 41 1.26 10.19 -5.70
N SER A 42 1.54 10.47 -6.98
CA SER A 42 1.08 11.69 -7.67
C SER A 42 1.07 11.51 -9.17
N VAL A 43 0.31 12.35 -9.86
CA VAL A 43 0.28 12.41 -11.34
C VAL A 43 1.68 12.65 -11.93
N ARG A 44 2.49 13.50 -11.29
CA ARG A 44 3.87 13.76 -11.74
C ARG A 44 4.72 12.48 -11.70
N HIS A 45 4.60 11.68 -10.64
CA HIS A 45 5.33 10.41 -10.53
C HIS A 45 4.80 9.38 -11.52
N ALA A 46 3.47 9.31 -11.70
CA ALA A 46 2.83 8.43 -12.67
C ALA A 46 3.31 8.70 -14.11
N LYS A 47 3.35 9.98 -14.53
CA LYS A 47 3.85 10.37 -15.86
C LYS A 47 5.31 9.96 -16.07
N LYS A 48 6.17 10.22 -15.07
CA LYS A 48 7.58 9.83 -15.14
C LYS A 48 7.78 8.32 -15.23
N ALA A 49 7.01 7.53 -14.47
CA ALA A 49 7.09 6.08 -14.52
C ALA A 49 6.59 5.55 -15.87
N ALA A 50 5.49 6.09 -16.40
CA ALA A 50 4.97 5.74 -17.72
C ALA A 50 5.98 6.03 -18.83
N GLU A 51 6.65 7.19 -18.80
CA GLU A 51 7.74 7.55 -19.74
C GLU A 51 8.92 6.56 -19.70
N GLN A 52 9.11 5.86 -18.59
CA GLN A 52 10.15 4.85 -18.42
C GLN A 52 9.69 3.44 -18.80
N GLY A 53 8.49 3.28 -19.32
CA GLY A 53 7.99 2.06 -19.92
C GLY A 53 7.48 1.01 -18.95
N VAL A 54 7.03 1.40 -17.76
CA VAL A 54 6.39 0.45 -16.82
C VAL A 54 5.08 -0.09 -17.40
N ASP A 55 4.78 -1.35 -17.10
CA ASP A 55 3.56 -2.04 -17.56
C ASP A 55 2.33 -1.69 -16.72
N GLY A 56 2.57 -1.25 -15.48
CA GLY A 56 1.50 -0.83 -14.58
C GLY A 56 1.95 0.15 -13.52
N LEU A 57 0.96 0.84 -12.96
CA LEU A 57 1.14 1.81 -11.88
C LEU A 57 0.38 1.36 -10.64
N ILE A 58 1.05 1.35 -9.50
CA ILE A 58 0.43 1.17 -8.20
C ILE A 58 0.21 2.55 -7.61
N LEU A 59 -1.05 2.98 -7.55
CA LEU A 59 -1.41 4.29 -7.01
C LEU A 59 -1.52 4.20 -5.50
N VAL A 60 -0.48 4.65 -4.80
CA VAL A 60 -0.40 4.63 -3.33
C VAL A 60 -1.04 5.89 -2.79
N CYS A 61 -2.35 5.82 -2.58
CA CYS A 61 -3.20 6.94 -2.21
C CYS A 61 -3.20 7.23 -0.69
N ALA A 62 -3.91 8.28 -0.30
CA ALA A 62 -4.16 8.59 1.08
C ALA A 62 -4.71 7.37 1.84
N GLY A 63 -4.19 7.15 3.04
CA GLY A 63 -4.60 6.03 3.90
C GLY A 63 -3.98 4.68 3.58
N ALA A 64 -3.02 4.58 2.64
CA ALA A 64 -2.21 3.37 2.51
C ALA A 64 -1.26 3.22 3.71
N GLY A 65 -1.05 2.00 4.20
CA GLY A 65 -0.12 1.71 5.29
C GLY A 65 1.34 1.83 4.86
N GLY A 66 2.21 2.28 5.75
CA GLY A 66 3.60 2.57 5.42
C GLY A 66 3.72 3.83 4.56
N HIS A 67 4.74 3.93 3.72
CA HIS A 67 4.93 5.08 2.85
C HIS A 67 3.72 5.31 1.95
N ALA A 68 3.17 6.51 1.96
CA ALA A 68 1.93 6.83 1.25
C ALA A 68 1.89 8.28 0.78
N GLY A 69 1.09 8.50 -0.27
CA GLY A 69 0.69 9.84 -0.69
C GLY A 69 -0.48 10.39 0.12
N THR A 70 -0.85 11.61 -0.20
CA THR A 70 -1.97 12.34 0.43
C THR A 70 -3.16 12.53 -0.52
N LEU A 71 -3.03 12.10 -1.78
CA LEU A 71 -4.10 12.27 -2.76
C LEU A 71 -5.19 11.23 -2.54
N SER A 72 -6.44 11.70 -2.68
CA SER A 72 -7.61 10.84 -2.68
C SER A 72 -7.58 9.89 -3.88
N PRO A 73 -7.96 8.60 -3.72
CA PRO A 73 -8.08 7.68 -4.84
C PRO A 73 -9.09 8.15 -5.89
N PHE A 74 -10.16 8.83 -5.47
CA PHE A 74 -11.17 9.39 -6.38
C PHE A 74 -10.61 10.43 -7.36
N ALA A 75 -9.58 11.16 -6.95
CA ALA A 75 -8.90 12.13 -7.81
C ALA A 75 -7.80 11.45 -8.64
N LEU A 76 -6.87 10.76 -7.96
CA LEU A 76 -5.64 10.27 -8.59
C LEU A 76 -5.92 9.22 -9.68
N VAL A 77 -6.84 8.27 -9.47
CA VAL A 77 -7.18 7.24 -10.47
C VAL A 77 -7.69 7.89 -11.75
N ARG A 78 -8.59 8.86 -11.63
CA ARG A 78 -9.18 9.56 -12.79
C ARG A 78 -8.14 10.33 -13.59
N GLU A 79 -7.29 11.10 -12.92
CA GLU A 79 -6.24 11.89 -13.55
C GLU A 79 -5.17 11.01 -14.24
N VAL A 80 -4.81 9.88 -13.62
CA VAL A 80 -3.84 8.95 -14.20
C VAL A 80 -4.42 8.24 -15.42
N ARG A 81 -5.69 7.86 -15.39
CA ARG A 81 -6.37 7.17 -16.49
C ARG A 81 -6.52 8.06 -17.76
N GLU A 82 -6.39 9.38 -17.63
CA GLU A 82 -6.40 10.29 -18.79
C GLU A 82 -5.19 10.12 -19.74
N PHE A 83 -4.09 9.56 -19.25
CA PHE A 83 -2.85 9.43 -20.04
C PHE A 83 -2.19 8.05 -19.97
N PHE A 84 -2.72 7.14 -19.15
CA PHE A 84 -2.12 5.82 -18.95
C PHE A 84 -3.15 4.71 -19.16
N ASP A 85 -2.95 3.92 -20.23
CA ASP A 85 -3.83 2.81 -20.61
C ASP A 85 -3.37 1.46 -20.02
N GLY A 86 -2.20 1.40 -19.39
CA GLY A 86 -1.67 0.21 -18.74
C GLY A 86 -2.43 -0.15 -17.46
N THR A 87 -1.99 -1.20 -16.79
CA THR A 87 -2.62 -1.68 -15.56
C THR A 87 -2.52 -0.65 -14.42
N ILE A 88 -3.66 -0.27 -13.85
CA ILE A 88 -3.74 0.54 -12.62
C ILE A 88 -4.13 -0.34 -11.45
N ILE A 89 -3.29 -0.36 -10.42
CA ILE A 89 -3.53 -1.03 -9.15
C ILE A 89 -3.76 0.04 -8.10
N LEU A 90 -4.91 0.01 -7.43
CA LEU A 90 -5.21 0.99 -6.38
C LEU A 90 -4.80 0.45 -5.01
N SER A 91 -4.04 1.26 -4.27
CA SER A 91 -3.65 1.03 -2.89
C SER A 91 -4.07 2.20 -1.99
N GLY A 92 -4.59 1.89 -0.81
CA GLY A 92 -4.98 2.85 0.22
C GLY A 92 -6.37 2.58 0.79
N SER A 93 -6.43 2.35 2.10
CA SER A 93 -7.67 2.13 2.86
C SER A 93 -8.55 0.97 2.38
N ILE A 94 -7.98 -0.01 1.67
CA ILE A 94 -8.71 -1.16 1.14
C ILE A 94 -8.56 -2.34 2.10
N SER A 95 -9.66 -2.76 2.75
CA SER A 95 -9.66 -3.87 3.71
C SER A 95 -10.96 -4.68 3.73
N SER A 96 -11.84 -4.46 2.74
CA SER A 96 -13.09 -5.20 2.57
C SER A 96 -13.36 -5.47 1.09
N GLY A 97 -14.22 -6.44 0.79
CA GLY A 97 -14.65 -6.73 -0.59
C GLY A 97 -15.41 -5.57 -1.22
N SER A 98 -16.14 -4.78 -0.44
CA SER A 98 -16.81 -3.57 -0.92
C SER A 98 -15.81 -2.47 -1.32
N ALA A 99 -14.68 -2.34 -0.61
CA ALA A 99 -13.60 -1.44 -1.00
C ALA A 99 -12.89 -1.91 -2.29
N VAL A 100 -12.75 -3.23 -2.49
CA VAL A 100 -12.27 -3.78 -3.77
C VAL A 100 -13.23 -3.43 -4.90
N ALA A 101 -14.54 -3.62 -4.75
CA ALA A 101 -15.54 -3.25 -5.75
C ALA A 101 -15.50 -1.75 -6.07
N SER A 102 -15.34 -0.92 -5.04
CA SER A 102 -15.19 0.54 -5.20
C SER A 102 -13.93 0.91 -5.98
N SER A 103 -12.82 0.22 -5.76
CA SER A 103 -11.56 0.44 -6.51
C SER A 103 -11.74 0.21 -8.00
N LEU A 104 -12.43 -0.87 -8.38
CA LEU A 104 -12.73 -1.17 -9.79
C LEU A 104 -13.72 -0.16 -10.38
N ALA A 105 -14.73 0.26 -9.63
CA ALA A 105 -15.69 1.28 -10.06
C ALA A 105 -15.03 2.66 -10.29
N LEU A 106 -13.94 2.98 -9.59
CA LEU A 106 -13.14 4.19 -9.81
C LEU A 106 -12.34 4.15 -11.12
N GLY A 107 -12.11 2.96 -11.69
CA GLY A 107 -11.34 2.75 -12.91
C GLY A 107 -9.97 2.10 -12.70
N ALA A 108 -9.68 1.56 -11.52
CA ALA A 108 -8.54 0.69 -11.32
C ALA A 108 -8.84 -0.71 -11.89
N ASP A 109 -7.81 -1.44 -12.28
CA ASP A 109 -7.93 -2.82 -12.77
C ASP A 109 -7.82 -3.82 -11.62
N LEU A 110 -7.05 -3.46 -10.58
CA LEU A 110 -6.80 -4.29 -9.41
C LEU A 110 -6.80 -3.46 -8.12
N ALA A 111 -7.04 -4.11 -7.00
CA ALA A 111 -6.91 -3.54 -5.66
C ALA A 111 -5.73 -4.19 -4.91
N TYR A 112 -4.97 -3.38 -4.17
CA TYR A 112 -3.79 -3.79 -3.42
C TYR A 112 -4.03 -3.65 -1.91
N LEU A 113 -4.09 -4.77 -1.22
CA LEU A 113 -4.37 -4.84 0.20
C LEU A 113 -3.11 -5.27 0.96
N GLY A 114 -2.73 -4.53 2.01
CA GLY A 114 -1.64 -4.89 2.91
C GLY A 114 -2.13 -5.19 4.32
N THR A 115 -2.62 -4.16 5.02
CA THR A 115 -2.97 -4.21 6.44
C THR A 115 -3.91 -5.37 6.80
N ARG A 116 -4.92 -5.64 5.97
CA ARG A 116 -5.89 -6.73 6.22
C ARG A 116 -5.21 -8.11 6.24
N PHE A 117 -4.19 -8.32 5.42
CA PHE A 117 -3.44 -9.58 5.38
C PHE A 117 -2.41 -9.71 6.52
N ILE A 118 -1.97 -8.60 7.14
CA ILE A 118 -1.16 -8.67 8.36
C ILE A 118 -1.95 -9.32 9.50
N ALA A 119 -3.25 -9.01 9.60
CA ALA A 119 -4.17 -9.64 10.55
C ALA A 119 -4.71 -10.97 10.01
N THR A 120 -3.82 -11.92 9.77
CA THR A 120 -4.15 -13.32 9.41
C THR A 120 -3.31 -14.28 10.23
N GLU A 121 -3.77 -15.54 10.36
CA GLU A 121 -3.05 -16.57 11.11
C GLU A 121 -1.65 -16.81 10.54
N GLU A 122 -1.52 -16.86 9.20
CA GLU A 122 -0.29 -17.22 8.50
C GLU A 122 0.72 -16.07 8.42
N ALA A 123 0.30 -14.82 8.65
CA ALA A 123 1.22 -13.69 8.61
C ALA A 123 2.27 -13.81 9.73
N ASN A 124 3.54 -13.71 9.36
CA ASN A 124 4.67 -13.71 10.30
C ASN A 124 4.83 -12.33 10.95
N ALA A 125 3.74 -11.78 11.50
CA ALA A 125 3.70 -10.54 12.25
C ALA A 125 3.66 -10.86 13.77
N ASP A 126 4.21 -9.94 14.58
CA ASP A 126 4.09 -10.00 16.02
C ASP A 126 2.61 -10.05 16.44
N GLN A 127 2.28 -10.86 17.48
CA GLN A 127 0.90 -10.98 17.95
C GLN A 127 0.36 -9.64 18.45
N GLY A 128 1.18 -8.85 19.14
CA GLY A 128 0.78 -7.50 19.58
C GLY A 128 0.46 -6.57 18.42
N TYR A 129 1.11 -6.75 17.25
CA TYR A 129 0.76 -6.01 16.05
C TYR A 129 -0.62 -6.43 15.52
N LYS A 130 -0.90 -7.74 15.41
CA LYS A 130 -2.21 -8.25 14.98
C LYS A 130 -3.32 -7.78 15.91
N ASP A 131 -3.11 -7.87 17.22
CA ASP A 131 -4.07 -7.42 18.23
C ASP A 131 -4.34 -5.92 18.10
N MET A 132 -3.29 -5.11 17.97
CA MET A 132 -3.44 -3.65 17.77
C MET A 132 -4.18 -3.31 16.49
N LEU A 133 -4.03 -4.09 15.39
CA LEU A 133 -4.80 -3.89 14.16
C LEU A 133 -6.30 -4.14 14.38
N ILE A 134 -6.67 -5.11 15.23
CA ILE A 134 -8.08 -5.45 15.52
C ILE A 134 -8.74 -4.40 16.43
N ASP A 135 -7.97 -3.86 17.38
CA ASP A 135 -8.47 -2.94 18.40
C ASP A 135 -8.49 -1.47 17.94
N SER A 136 -7.84 -1.14 16.83
CA SER A 136 -7.69 0.24 16.35
C SER A 136 -8.75 0.65 15.31
N VAL A 137 -8.89 1.95 15.16
CA VAL A 137 -9.75 2.60 14.16
C VAL A 137 -8.94 3.56 13.28
N ALA A 138 -9.55 4.15 12.25
CA ALA A 138 -8.87 5.04 11.32
C ALA A 138 -8.18 6.24 12.00
N ASP A 139 -8.75 6.76 13.08
CA ASP A 139 -8.18 7.87 13.86
C ASP A 139 -6.93 7.50 14.64
N ASP A 140 -6.63 6.21 14.78
CA ASP A 140 -5.40 5.70 15.40
C ASP A 140 -4.22 5.61 14.41
N ILE A 141 -4.41 6.10 13.18
CA ILE A 141 -3.36 6.17 12.17
C ILE A 141 -2.78 7.59 12.13
N ILE A 142 -1.47 7.69 12.29
CA ILE A 142 -0.73 8.94 12.13
C ILE A 142 0.07 8.96 10.83
N TYR A 143 0.22 10.15 10.26
CA TYR A 143 1.02 10.37 9.07
C TYR A 143 2.26 11.16 9.42
N SER A 144 3.43 10.55 9.33
CA SER A 144 4.70 11.15 9.78
C SER A 144 5.87 10.75 8.88
N SER A 145 6.83 11.66 8.74
CA SER A 145 8.12 11.38 8.08
C SER A 145 9.24 11.02 9.07
N LEU A 146 8.99 11.09 10.39
CA LEU A 146 10.02 10.95 11.41
C LEU A 146 10.86 9.69 11.26
N PHE A 147 10.21 8.55 11.00
CA PHE A 147 10.84 7.23 11.13
C PHE A 147 11.78 6.87 9.98
N THR A 148 11.49 7.35 8.77
CA THR A 148 12.26 6.97 7.56
C THR A 148 12.72 8.16 6.72
N GLY A 149 12.30 9.39 7.06
CA GLY A 149 12.50 10.58 6.23
C GLY A 149 11.47 10.72 5.10
N VAL A 150 10.64 9.70 4.88
CA VAL A 150 9.52 9.72 3.93
C VAL A 150 8.21 9.57 4.70
N HIS A 151 7.21 10.36 4.34
CA HIS A 151 5.91 10.30 4.99
C HIS A 151 5.24 8.94 4.81
N GLY A 152 4.73 8.41 5.90
CA GLY A 152 3.99 7.15 5.95
C GLY A 152 2.95 7.12 7.06
N ASN A 153 2.06 6.15 6.96
CA ASN A 153 1.00 5.90 7.94
C ASN A 153 1.42 4.82 8.93
N TYR A 154 1.28 5.12 10.21
CA TYR A 154 1.71 4.26 11.33
C TYR A 154 0.65 4.22 12.42
N LEU A 155 0.62 3.11 13.18
CA LEU A 155 -0.26 2.94 14.34
C LEU A 155 0.22 3.80 15.52
N LYS A 156 -0.66 4.66 16.06
CA LYS A 156 -0.39 5.46 17.26
C LYS A 156 0.11 4.62 18.42
N GLY A 157 -0.57 3.52 18.73
CA GLY A 157 -0.19 2.65 19.83
C GLY A 157 1.24 2.10 19.73
N SER A 158 1.74 1.80 18.52
CA SER A 158 3.13 1.36 18.35
C SER A 158 4.13 2.49 18.62
N VAL A 159 3.76 3.72 18.27
CA VAL A 159 4.57 4.93 18.55
C VAL A 159 4.62 5.20 20.05
N GLU A 160 3.48 5.09 20.74
CA GLU A 160 3.39 5.23 22.21
C GLU A 160 4.20 4.15 22.93
N ASN A 161 4.11 2.90 22.48
CA ASN A 161 4.91 1.79 23.02
C ASN A 161 6.42 2.01 22.86
N ALA A 162 6.83 2.76 21.83
CA ALA A 162 8.21 3.17 21.61
C ALA A 162 8.62 4.40 22.46
N GLY A 163 7.74 4.90 23.32
CA GLY A 163 8.02 6.02 24.23
C GLY A 163 7.92 7.40 23.57
N LEU A 164 7.27 7.51 22.41
CA LEU A 164 7.08 8.76 21.68
C LEU A 164 5.63 9.26 21.85
N ASP A 165 5.45 10.58 21.79
CA ASP A 165 4.12 11.20 21.77
C ASP A 165 3.63 11.32 20.32
N PRO A 166 2.60 10.54 19.90
CA PRO A 166 2.11 10.56 18.53
C PRO A 166 1.48 11.90 18.11
N ASN A 167 1.11 12.75 19.10
CA ASN A 167 0.54 14.07 18.85
C ASN A 167 1.61 15.17 18.72
N ASN A 168 2.87 14.87 19.03
CA ASN A 168 3.97 15.84 19.03
C ASN A 168 5.25 15.22 18.44
N LEU A 169 5.14 14.66 17.25
CA LEU A 169 6.28 14.09 16.53
C LEU A 169 7.03 15.18 15.77
N PRO A 170 8.36 15.27 15.90
CA PRO A 170 9.15 16.18 15.09
C PRO A 170 9.13 15.76 13.62
N GLU A 171 9.30 16.71 12.71
CA GLU A 171 9.55 16.38 11.30
C GLU A 171 10.97 15.79 11.14
N ALA A 172 11.11 14.86 10.22
CA ALA A 172 12.41 14.33 9.88
C ALA A 172 13.28 15.37 9.17
N ASP A 173 14.58 15.34 9.42
CA ASP A 173 15.54 16.04 8.57
C ASP A 173 15.54 15.38 7.17
N LYS A 174 15.18 16.17 6.15
CA LYS A 174 15.11 15.71 4.75
C LYS A 174 16.45 15.23 4.20
N SER A 175 17.58 15.60 4.84
CA SER A 175 18.92 15.14 4.48
C SER A 175 19.23 13.70 4.97
N SER A 176 18.41 13.14 5.88
CA SER A 176 18.64 11.88 6.57
C SER A 176 17.65 10.79 6.19
N MET A 177 17.29 10.67 4.90
CA MET A 177 16.43 9.57 4.44
C MET A 177 17.12 8.22 4.69
N ASN A 178 16.53 7.42 5.57
CA ASN A 178 17.02 6.10 5.93
C ASN A 178 15.92 5.05 5.72
N PHE A 179 16.03 4.26 4.66
CA PHE A 179 15.12 3.17 4.34
C PHE A 179 15.50 1.84 5.01
N GLY A 180 16.61 1.82 5.73
CA GLY A 180 17.06 0.64 6.46
C GLY A 180 16.29 0.43 7.77
N SER A 181 16.44 -0.75 8.35
CA SER A 181 15.80 -1.14 9.62
C SER A 181 16.28 -0.34 10.85
N GLY A 182 17.18 0.63 10.67
CA GLY A 182 17.71 1.49 11.72
C GLY A 182 16.84 2.72 12.05
N GLY A 183 16.05 3.21 11.06
CA GLY A 183 15.24 4.42 11.22
C GLY A 183 16.04 5.66 11.65
N ASN A 184 15.34 6.73 12.01
CA ASN A 184 15.91 8.00 12.51
C ASN A 184 15.70 8.18 14.02
N THR A 185 15.27 7.14 14.73
CA THR A 185 15.02 7.10 16.18
C THR A 185 15.67 5.86 16.79
N ASP A 186 15.73 5.79 18.11
CA ASP A 186 16.17 4.57 18.82
C ASP A 186 15.22 3.40 18.56
N ALA A 187 13.94 3.66 18.31
CA ALA A 187 12.95 2.67 17.85
C ALA A 187 13.17 2.39 16.36
N LYS A 188 13.24 1.10 16.03
CA LYS A 188 13.49 0.66 14.66
C LYS A 188 12.21 0.75 13.83
N ALA A 189 12.25 1.55 12.77
CA ALA A 189 11.19 1.58 11.78
C ALA A 189 10.87 0.16 11.28
N TRP A 190 9.60 -0.14 11.10
CA TRP A 190 9.05 -1.43 10.63
C TRP A 190 9.14 -2.60 11.61
N LYS A 191 9.99 -2.51 12.63
CA LYS A 191 10.10 -3.51 13.67
C LYS A 191 9.31 -3.13 14.93
N ASP A 192 9.53 -1.91 15.41
CA ASP A 192 8.95 -1.40 16.65
C ASP A 192 7.83 -0.38 16.37
N ILE A 193 7.91 0.31 15.23
CA ILE A 193 6.90 1.25 14.71
C ILE A 193 6.15 0.59 13.55
N TRP A 194 4.87 0.31 13.75
CA TRP A 194 4.08 -0.50 12.84
C TRP A 194 3.28 0.33 11.85
N GLY A 195 3.45 0.00 10.56
CA GLY A 195 2.70 0.66 9.49
C GLY A 195 1.28 0.11 9.36
N SER A 196 0.29 0.96 9.19
CA SER A 196 -1.09 0.53 8.94
C SER A 196 -1.84 1.54 8.08
N GLY A 197 -2.74 1.03 7.24
CA GLY A 197 -3.64 1.86 6.45
C GLY A 197 -4.92 2.23 7.22
N GLN A 198 -5.57 3.31 6.78
CA GLN A 198 -6.79 3.84 7.42
C GLN A 198 -8.02 2.92 7.27
N GLY A 199 -7.96 1.87 6.42
CA GLY A 199 -8.99 0.85 6.35
C GLY A 199 -9.06 -0.08 7.57
N ILE A 200 -8.21 0.13 8.56
CA ILE A 200 -8.04 -0.70 9.76
C ILE A 200 -9.35 -0.93 10.53
N GLY A 201 -10.23 0.06 10.61
CA GLY A 201 -11.48 -0.02 11.39
C GLY A 201 -12.44 -1.12 10.95
N SER A 202 -12.26 -1.71 9.77
CA SER A 202 -13.03 -2.88 9.30
C SER A 202 -12.41 -4.23 9.70
N ILE A 203 -11.21 -4.25 10.25
CA ILE A 203 -10.51 -5.46 10.70
C ILE A 203 -10.99 -5.82 12.10
N LYS A 204 -11.64 -6.98 12.27
CA LYS A 204 -12.26 -7.38 13.55
C LYS A 204 -11.75 -8.71 14.08
N ASP A 205 -10.94 -9.42 13.29
CA ASP A 205 -10.44 -10.76 13.57
C ASP A 205 -9.12 -11.02 12.84
N SER A 206 -8.52 -12.16 13.15
CA SER A 206 -7.30 -12.66 12.50
C SER A 206 -7.56 -14.09 11.97
N PRO A 207 -8.35 -14.22 10.88
CA PRO A 207 -8.68 -15.53 10.31
C PRO A 207 -7.53 -16.09 9.50
N SER A 208 -7.68 -17.34 9.02
CA SER A 208 -6.81 -17.88 7.97
C SER A 208 -6.94 -17.07 6.68
N VAL A 209 -5.87 -17.06 5.86
CA VAL A 209 -5.87 -16.38 4.55
C VAL A 209 -7.02 -16.90 3.67
N GLN A 210 -7.29 -18.22 3.69
CA GLN A 210 -8.39 -18.81 2.93
C GLN A 210 -9.74 -18.21 3.34
N THR A 211 -10.01 -18.19 4.64
CA THR A 211 -11.25 -17.60 5.20
C THR A 211 -11.39 -16.12 4.82
N LEU A 212 -10.29 -15.37 4.91
CA LEU A 212 -10.28 -13.96 4.51
C LEU A 212 -10.59 -13.77 3.02
N VAL A 213 -9.99 -14.57 2.14
CA VAL A 213 -10.23 -14.47 0.69
C VAL A 213 -11.69 -14.82 0.36
N ASP A 214 -12.26 -15.84 1.01
CA ASP A 214 -13.67 -16.21 0.85
C ASP A 214 -14.60 -15.08 1.31
N GLN A 215 -14.30 -14.45 2.45
CA GLN A 215 -15.02 -13.28 2.97
C GLN A 215 -14.96 -12.10 1.99
N LEU A 216 -13.75 -11.70 1.57
CA LEU A 216 -13.56 -10.60 0.62
C LEU A 216 -14.32 -10.87 -0.70
N THR A 217 -14.34 -12.13 -1.15
CA THR A 217 -15.07 -12.53 -2.35
C THR A 217 -16.59 -12.40 -2.18
N SER A 218 -17.13 -12.79 -1.03
CA SER A 218 -18.57 -12.64 -0.71
C SER A 218 -18.96 -11.16 -0.64
N GLU A 219 -18.22 -10.38 0.14
CA GLU A 219 -18.45 -8.94 0.30
C GLU A 219 -18.36 -8.19 -1.05
N PHE A 220 -17.41 -8.59 -1.91
CA PHE A 220 -17.31 -8.02 -3.26
C PHE A 220 -18.56 -8.27 -4.09
N LYS A 221 -19.05 -9.53 -4.12
CA LYS A 221 -20.26 -9.90 -4.87
C LYS A 221 -21.49 -9.18 -4.36
N GLU A 222 -21.64 -9.08 -3.04
CA GLU A 222 -22.73 -8.35 -2.38
C GLU A 222 -22.70 -6.87 -2.76
N ALA A 223 -21.54 -6.22 -2.68
CA ALA A 223 -21.37 -4.82 -3.06
C ALA A 223 -21.71 -4.55 -4.53
N VAL A 224 -21.31 -5.44 -5.44
CA VAL A 224 -21.65 -5.32 -6.87
C VAL A 224 -23.16 -5.45 -7.08
N GLU A 225 -23.83 -6.38 -6.39
CA GLU A 225 -25.29 -6.54 -6.52
C GLU A 225 -26.03 -5.34 -5.95
N ASP A 226 -25.62 -4.81 -4.80
CA ASP A 226 -26.16 -3.58 -4.21
C ASP A 226 -26.04 -2.38 -5.16
N LEU A 227 -24.88 -2.24 -5.84
CA LEU A 227 -24.67 -1.17 -6.83
C LEU A 227 -25.64 -1.31 -8.02
N LYS A 228 -25.87 -2.52 -8.53
CA LYS A 228 -26.84 -2.76 -9.62
C LYS A 228 -28.24 -2.33 -9.18
N GLN A 229 -28.66 -2.71 -7.97
CA GLN A 229 -29.99 -2.32 -7.45
C GLN A 229 -30.12 -0.80 -7.33
N LYS A 230 -29.08 -0.11 -6.82
CA LYS A 230 -29.06 1.35 -6.67
C LYS A 230 -29.00 2.09 -8.02
N SER A 231 -28.52 1.47 -9.09
CA SER A 231 -28.39 2.06 -10.41
C SER A 231 -29.70 2.03 -11.22
N THR A 232 -30.78 1.47 -10.69
CA THR A 232 -32.10 1.40 -11.33
C THR A 232 -33.01 2.63 -11.08
N TYR A 233 -32.43 3.72 -10.57
CA TYR A 233 -33.12 5.01 -10.36
C TYR A 233 -32.82 6.02 -11.46
#